data_d11896f685a6899a9e6bd5d6e093d259
#
_entry.id   d11896f685a6899a9e6bd5d6e093d259
#
_cell.length_a   1.000
_cell.length_b   1.000
_cell.length_c   1.000
_cell.angle_alpha   90.00
_cell.angle_beta   90.00
_cell.angle_gamma   90.00
#
_symmetry.space_group_name_H-M   'P 1'
#
loop_
_entity.id
_entity.type
_entity.pdbx_description
1 polymer ?
#
loop_
_entity_poly.entity_id
_entity_poly.type
_entity_poly.pdbx_seq_one_letter_code
_entity_poly.pdbx_strand_id
1 'polypeptide(L)'
;FYNQATLSYNGNTTTSNITAGELVEILTAAKTAVTDTYQSGGRITYIISIVNSGTDNFSTLTVTDNLGAYAYNTQTLTPLDYVEGSVKYFINGVLQAAPVITSTSPLTITGISVPAGGNTTLVYETTANEFAPLESEAAITNTATITGQELATPITAVETVNTENSAFLTISKSLTPSTVTENGQITYTFIIQNSGNTEAEAADNVVLTDTFIPILKNITVTFNGVTWTEGTNYNYSEVTGLFTTIGGQITVPAATYTRDTATGALIINPGVSTLTVTGTI
;
A
#
# COMPACT_ATOMS: atom_id res chain seq x y z
N PHE A 1 -41.54 -0.61 -0.98
CA PHE A 1 -42.28 0.07 -2.05
C PHE A 1 -43.74 0.20 -1.70
N TYR A 2 -44.42 1.21 -2.25
CA TYR A 2 -45.82 1.48 -2.05
C TYR A 2 -46.53 1.44 -3.40
N ASN A 3 -47.77 0.90 -3.46
CA ASN A 3 -48.59 0.88 -4.67
C ASN A 3 -50.03 1.26 -4.36
N GLN A 4 -50.63 2.06 -5.24
CA GLN A 4 -52.04 2.47 -5.15
C GLN A 4 -52.65 2.52 -6.55
N ALA A 5 -53.80 1.92 -6.72
CA ALA A 5 -54.51 1.98 -7.97
C ALA A 5 -55.53 3.14 -8.01
N THR A 6 -55.81 3.66 -9.21
CA THR A 6 -56.78 4.69 -9.45
C THR A 6 -57.87 4.14 -10.41
N LEU A 7 -59.14 4.29 -10.05
CA LEU A 7 -60.26 3.96 -10.89
C LEU A 7 -60.99 5.24 -11.32
N SER A 8 -61.14 5.41 -12.63
CA SER A 8 -61.91 6.52 -13.20
C SER A 8 -63.15 6.03 -13.92
N TYR A 9 -64.33 6.61 -13.64
CA TYR A 9 -65.62 6.26 -14.25
C TYR A 9 -66.56 7.47 -14.30
N ASN A 10 -67.25 7.67 -15.37
CA ASN A 10 -68.25 8.75 -15.55
C ASN A 10 -67.75 10.14 -15.07
N GLY A 11 -66.48 10.47 -15.33
CA GLY A 11 -65.86 11.72 -14.92
C GLY A 11 -65.46 11.78 -13.43
N ASN A 12 -65.67 10.73 -12.65
CA ASN A 12 -65.22 10.60 -11.26
C ASN A 12 -63.98 9.74 -11.17
N THR A 13 -63.16 10.02 -10.16
CA THR A 13 -61.95 9.25 -9.87
C THR A 13 -61.95 8.84 -8.41
N THR A 14 -61.61 7.59 -8.13
CA THR A 14 -61.41 7.07 -6.80
C THR A 14 -60.11 6.28 -6.73
N THR A 15 -59.50 6.21 -5.56
CA THR A 15 -58.23 5.50 -5.35
C THR A 15 -58.45 4.31 -4.41
N SER A 16 -57.65 3.25 -4.62
CA SER A 16 -57.60 2.12 -3.69
C SER A 16 -56.88 2.52 -2.39
N ASN A 17 -56.91 1.61 -1.42
CA ASN A 17 -55.93 1.66 -0.33
C ASN A 17 -54.49 1.59 -0.88
N ILE A 18 -53.55 2.13 -0.14
CA ILE A 18 -52.11 1.95 -0.39
C ILE A 18 -51.71 0.57 0.12
N THR A 19 -50.99 -0.20 -0.71
CA THR A 19 -50.31 -1.43 -0.30
C THR A 19 -48.83 -1.13 -0.14
N ALA A 20 -48.23 -1.67 0.92
CA ALA A 20 -46.79 -1.56 1.18
C ALA A 20 -46.15 -2.93 1.04
N GLY A 21 -44.98 -2.98 0.41
CA GLY A 21 -44.14 -4.16 0.35
C GLY A 21 -42.69 -3.78 0.71
N GLU A 22 -41.95 -4.70 1.27
CA GLU A 22 -40.53 -4.57 1.56
C GLU A 22 -39.72 -5.39 0.53
N LEU A 23 -38.65 -4.80 0.00
CA LEU A 23 -37.67 -5.53 -0.79
C LEU A 23 -36.56 -5.97 0.18
N VAL A 24 -36.47 -7.24 0.45
CA VAL A 24 -35.38 -7.80 1.29
C VAL A 24 -34.23 -8.17 0.40
N GLU A 25 -33.03 -7.62 0.70
CA GLU A 25 -31.80 -8.06 0.07
C GLU A 25 -31.43 -9.45 0.59
N ILE A 26 -31.42 -10.44 -0.30
CA ILE A 26 -31.11 -11.84 0.03
C ILE A 26 -29.65 -12.20 -0.26
N LEU A 27 -28.96 -11.40 -1.07
CA LEU A 27 -27.53 -11.55 -1.35
C LEU A 27 -26.79 -10.32 -0.81
N THR A 28 -25.79 -10.58 0.02
CA THR A 28 -24.92 -9.53 0.58
C THR A 28 -23.45 -9.86 0.28
N ALA A 29 -22.61 -8.84 0.22
CA ALA A 29 -21.19 -9.03 0.01
C ALA A 29 -20.37 -8.14 0.97
N ALA A 30 -19.25 -8.66 1.43
CA ALA A 30 -18.23 -7.95 2.18
C ALA A 30 -16.88 -8.19 1.55
N LYS A 31 -16.01 -7.19 1.63
CA LYS A 31 -14.61 -7.25 1.20
C LYS A 31 -13.72 -6.85 2.36
N THR A 32 -12.64 -7.57 2.56
CA THR A 32 -11.65 -7.30 3.61
C THR A 32 -10.24 -7.53 3.06
N ALA A 33 -9.25 -6.85 3.61
CA ALA A 33 -7.84 -7.13 3.40
C ALA A 33 -7.28 -7.90 4.60
N VAL A 34 -6.26 -8.75 4.37
CA VAL A 34 -5.58 -9.49 5.45
C VAL A 34 -4.66 -8.57 6.25
N THR A 35 -4.16 -7.50 5.62
CA THR A 35 -3.34 -6.45 6.25
C THR A 35 -4.01 -5.11 6.06
N ASP A 36 -3.93 -4.25 7.08
CA ASP A 36 -4.53 -2.92 7.07
C ASP A 36 -3.64 -1.88 6.39
N THR A 37 -2.38 -2.25 6.08
CA THR A 37 -1.37 -1.36 5.50
C THR A 37 -0.66 -1.99 4.31
N TYR A 38 -0.07 -1.12 3.47
CA TYR A 38 0.76 -1.49 2.32
C TYR A 38 1.99 -0.61 2.18
N GLN A 39 2.98 -1.12 1.45
CA GLN A 39 4.21 -0.46 1.04
C GLN A 39 4.35 -0.50 -0.48
N SER A 40 5.30 0.25 -1.03
CA SER A 40 5.68 0.14 -2.44
C SER A 40 6.10 -1.29 -2.80
N GLY A 41 5.51 -1.87 -3.84
CA GLY A 41 5.74 -3.25 -4.25
C GLY A 41 5.22 -4.30 -3.27
N GLY A 42 4.54 -3.89 -2.19
CA GLY A 42 3.97 -4.79 -1.18
C GLY A 42 2.78 -5.60 -1.70
N ARG A 43 2.61 -6.81 -1.18
CA ARG A 43 1.46 -7.67 -1.47
C ARG A 43 0.32 -7.38 -0.52
N ILE A 44 -0.90 -7.37 -1.07
CA ILE A 44 -2.14 -7.24 -0.32
C ILE A 44 -3.04 -8.42 -0.71
N THR A 45 -3.49 -9.19 0.29
CA THR A 45 -4.45 -10.28 0.07
C THR A 45 -5.84 -9.79 0.42
N TYR A 46 -6.75 -9.86 -0.55
CA TYR A 46 -8.16 -9.53 -0.38
C TYR A 46 -9.03 -10.77 -0.26
N ILE A 47 -10.07 -10.65 0.54
CA ILE A 47 -11.12 -11.65 0.74
C ILE A 47 -12.46 -11.00 0.40
N ILE A 48 -13.21 -11.60 -0.54
CA ILE A 48 -14.58 -11.22 -0.83
C ILE A 48 -15.48 -12.37 -0.34
N SER A 49 -16.39 -12.06 0.59
CA SER A 49 -17.39 -12.99 1.09
C SER A 49 -18.76 -12.59 0.56
N ILE A 50 -19.46 -13.52 -0.09
CA ILE A 50 -20.82 -13.32 -0.63
C ILE A 50 -21.73 -14.31 0.10
N VAL A 51 -22.76 -13.79 0.75
CA VAL A 51 -23.71 -14.58 1.55
C VAL A 51 -25.10 -14.50 0.93
N ASN A 52 -25.71 -15.65 0.75
CA ASN A 52 -27.08 -15.80 0.24
C ASN A 52 -27.98 -16.28 1.38
N SER A 53 -28.90 -15.43 1.85
CA SER A 53 -29.90 -15.75 2.87
C SER A 53 -31.23 -16.22 2.27
N GLY A 54 -31.33 -16.26 0.93
CA GLY A 54 -32.51 -16.70 0.20
C GLY A 54 -32.58 -18.21 0.04
N THR A 55 -33.68 -18.66 -0.59
CA THR A 55 -34.01 -20.08 -0.85
C THR A 55 -33.55 -20.57 -2.21
N ASP A 56 -33.13 -19.66 -3.11
CA ASP A 56 -32.70 -20.00 -4.47
C ASP A 56 -31.20 -19.83 -4.60
N ASN A 57 -30.59 -20.66 -5.46
CA ASN A 57 -29.15 -20.53 -5.76
C ASN A 57 -28.91 -19.36 -6.72
N PHE A 58 -27.84 -18.62 -6.49
CA PHE A 58 -27.27 -17.76 -7.53
C PHE A 58 -26.17 -18.52 -8.27
N SER A 59 -26.26 -18.53 -9.59
CA SER A 59 -25.28 -19.17 -10.46
C SER A 59 -24.81 -18.15 -11.50
N THR A 60 -23.65 -18.29 -12.08
CA THR A 60 -23.16 -17.39 -13.14
C THR A 60 -22.96 -15.92 -12.74
N LEU A 61 -22.75 -15.64 -11.44
CA LEU A 61 -22.37 -14.30 -11.00
C LEU A 61 -20.97 -13.92 -11.54
N THR A 62 -20.80 -12.63 -11.75
CA THR A 62 -19.52 -12.01 -12.12
C THR A 62 -19.09 -11.07 -11.00
N VAL A 63 -17.85 -11.19 -10.56
CA VAL A 63 -17.22 -10.27 -9.62
C VAL A 63 -16.21 -9.44 -10.39
N THR A 64 -16.38 -8.12 -10.42
CA THR A 64 -15.45 -7.17 -11.03
C THR A 64 -14.84 -6.30 -9.93
N ASP A 65 -13.53 -6.38 -9.78
CA ASP A 65 -12.75 -5.63 -8.82
C ASP A 65 -11.99 -4.52 -9.53
N ASN A 66 -12.15 -3.27 -9.08
CA ASN A 66 -11.54 -2.10 -9.72
C ASN A 66 -10.05 -1.93 -9.39
N LEU A 67 -9.49 -2.79 -8.51
CA LEU A 67 -8.09 -2.75 -8.08
C LEU A 67 -7.65 -1.38 -7.54
N GLY A 68 -8.58 -0.70 -6.85
CA GLY A 68 -8.34 0.62 -6.28
C GLY A 68 -8.26 1.75 -7.28
N ALA A 69 -8.74 1.56 -8.51
CA ALA A 69 -8.66 2.55 -9.58
C ALA A 69 -9.26 3.91 -9.17
N TYR A 70 -8.54 4.98 -9.47
CA TYR A 70 -8.90 6.36 -9.13
C TYR A 70 -8.61 7.33 -10.27
N ALA A 71 -9.31 8.47 -10.28
CA ALA A 71 -9.12 9.51 -11.30
C ALA A 71 -7.86 10.36 -10.99
N TYR A 72 -7.02 10.56 -11.98
CA TYR A 72 -5.89 11.49 -11.95
C TYR A 72 -5.85 12.32 -13.25
N ASN A 73 -6.08 13.63 -13.15
CA ASN A 73 -6.25 14.50 -14.30
C ASN A 73 -7.35 13.95 -15.25
N THR A 74 -6.97 13.62 -16.48
CA THR A 74 -7.86 13.03 -17.50
C THR A 74 -7.73 11.51 -17.62
N GLN A 75 -6.96 10.87 -16.72
CA GLN A 75 -6.67 9.44 -16.76
C GLN A 75 -7.29 8.72 -15.56
N THR A 76 -7.43 7.41 -15.67
CA THR A 76 -7.70 6.53 -14.54
C THR A 76 -6.44 5.74 -14.24
N LEU A 77 -5.93 5.84 -13.02
CA LEU A 77 -4.77 5.08 -12.56
C LEU A 77 -5.25 3.91 -11.72
N THR A 78 -4.60 2.76 -11.88
CA THR A 78 -4.90 1.53 -11.12
C THR A 78 -3.69 1.22 -10.24
N PRO A 79 -3.77 1.42 -8.91
CA PRO A 79 -2.64 1.32 -8.00
C PRO A 79 -2.26 -0.12 -7.63
N LEU A 80 -3.09 -1.11 -7.98
CA LEU A 80 -2.88 -2.52 -7.66
C LEU A 80 -2.82 -3.36 -8.93
N ASP A 81 -1.80 -4.22 -9.02
CA ASP A 81 -1.71 -5.26 -10.02
C ASP A 81 -2.21 -6.59 -9.44
N TYR A 82 -3.07 -7.28 -10.16
CA TYR A 82 -3.50 -8.63 -9.80
C TYR A 82 -2.35 -9.63 -9.94
N VAL A 83 -2.13 -10.45 -8.90
CA VAL A 83 -1.15 -11.55 -8.95
C VAL A 83 -1.79 -12.75 -9.64
N GLU A 84 -1.33 -13.04 -10.86
CA GLU A 84 -1.91 -14.09 -11.69
C GLU A 84 -1.89 -15.46 -11.00
N GLY A 85 -3.00 -16.21 -11.11
CA GLY A 85 -3.18 -17.54 -10.51
C GLY A 85 -3.42 -17.52 -8.99
N SER A 86 -3.47 -16.35 -8.33
CA SER A 86 -3.67 -16.26 -6.88
C SER A 86 -5.11 -16.51 -6.45
N VAL A 87 -6.12 -16.38 -7.33
CA VAL A 87 -7.52 -16.55 -6.96
C VAL A 87 -7.80 -17.96 -6.43
N LYS A 88 -8.37 -18.01 -5.22
CA LYS A 88 -8.94 -19.21 -4.61
C LYS A 88 -10.43 -18.99 -4.40
N TYR A 89 -11.23 -20.02 -4.74
CA TYR A 89 -12.68 -19.99 -4.74
C TYR A 89 -13.23 -21.06 -3.80
N PHE A 90 -14.05 -20.66 -2.84
CA PHE A 90 -14.64 -21.55 -1.85
C PHE A 90 -16.17 -21.43 -1.88
N ILE A 91 -16.87 -22.55 -1.77
CA ILE A 91 -18.33 -22.61 -1.53
C ILE A 91 -18.53 -23.29 -0.20
N ASN A 92 -19.23 -22.64 0.74
CA ASN A 92 -19.48 -23.13 2.10
C ASN A 92 -18.18 -23.65 2.77
N GLY A 93 -17.06 -22.94 2.58
CA GLY A 93 -15.75 -23.28 3.12
C GLY A 93 -14.99 -24.40 2.36
N VAL A 94 -15.57 -24.98 1.33
CA VAL A 94 -14.92 -26.03 0.53
C VAL A 94 -14.28 -25.43 -0.71
N LEU A 95 -12.96 -25.66 -0.89
CA LEU A 95 -12.19 -25.20 -2.04
C LEU A 95 -12.75 -25.82 -3.34
N GLN A 96 -12.98 -24.99 -4.33
CA GLN A 96 -13.44 -25.33 -5.67
C GLN A 96 -12.32 -25.26 -6.69
N ALA A 97 -12.59 -25.69 -7.92
CA ALA A 97 -11.73 -25.40 -9.06
C ALA A 97 -11.57 -23.89 -9.25
N ALA A 98 -10.43 -23.46 -9.75
CA ALA A 98 -10.18 -22.04 -10.01
C ALA A 98 -11.25 -21.47 -10.97
N PRO A 99 -11.83 -20.31 -10.65
CA PRO A 99 -12.83 -19.69 -11.52
C PRO A 99 -12.17 -19.10 -12.77
N VAL A 100 -12.97 -18.72 -13.75
CA VAL A 100 -12.49 -18.12 -15.00
C VAL A 100 -12.19 -16.64 -14.77
N ILE A 101 -10.97 -16.22 -15.06
CA ILE A 101 -10.55 -14.81 -15.08
C ILE A 101 -10.64 -14.33 -16.53
N THR A 102 -11.49 -13.34 -16.79
CA THR A 102 -11.70 -12.77 -18.13
C THR A 102 -10.97 -11.45 -18.36
N SER A 103 -10.56 -10.79 -17.28
CA SER A 103 -9.73 -9.58 -17.29
C SER A 103 -8.90 -9.51 -16.02
N THR A 104 -7.68 -8.95 -16.11
CA THR A 104 -6.78 -8.72 -14.97
C THR A 104 -6.78 -7.27 -14.49
N SER A 105 -7.30 -6.32 -15.29
CA SER A 105 -7.45 -4.90 -14.92
C SER A 105 -8.62 -4.28 -15.72
N PRO A 106 -9.77 -4.01 -15.08
CA PRO A 106 -10.16 -4.46 -13.74
C PRO A 106 -10.17 -5.99 -13.64
N LEU A 107 -9.91 -6.53 -12.45
CA LEU A 107 -9.95 -7.98 -12.24
C LEU A 107 -11.41 -8.47 -12.36
N THR A 108 -11.68 -9.31 -13.38
CA THR A 108 -13.02 -9.82 -13.63
C THR A 108 -13.05 -11.34 -13.52
N ILE A 109 -13.81 -11.84 -12.56
CA ILE A 109 -13.96 -13.25 -12.20
C ILE A 109 -15.39 -13.68 -12.54
N THR A 110 -15.55 -14.71 -13.37
CA THR A 110 -16.85 -15.15 -13.87
C THR A 110 -17.19 -16.58 -13.42
N GLY A 111 -18.48 -16.93 -13.49
CA GLY A 111 -18.96 -18.27 -13.16
C GLY A 111 -19.05 -18.53 -11.66
N ILE A 112 -19.23 -17.50 -10.87
CA ILE A 112 -19.35 -17.62 -9.41
C ILE A 112 -20.76 -18.05 -9.04
N SER A 113 -20.87 -19.05 -8.16
CA SER A 113 -22.14 -19.56 -7.63
C SER A 113 -22.21 -19.35 -6.13
N VAL A 114 -23.39 -19.00 -5.62
CA VAL A 114 -23.69 -18.87 -4.18
C VAL A 114 -24.92 -19.69 -3.86
N PRO A 115 -24.82 -20.82 -3.15
CA PRO A 115 -25.97 -21.68 -2.88
C PRO A 115 -26.98 -21.03 -1.95
N ALA A 116 -28.22 -21.48 -2.03
CA ALA A 116 -29.31 -21.08 -1.14
C ALA A 116 -28.92 -21.29 0.33
N GLY A 117 -29.13 -20.30 1.17
CA GLY A 117 -28.75 -20.33 2.59
C GLY A 117 -27.24 -20.53 2.86
N GLY A 118 -26.40 -20.31 1.86
CA GLY A 118 -24.96 -20.55 1.91
C GLY A 118 -24.09 -19.33 1.63
N ASN A 119 -22.79 -19.57 1.45
CA ASN A 119 -21.85 -18.53 1.16
C ASN A 119 -20.80 -18.95 0.13
N THR A 120 -20.17 -17.95 -0.45
CA THR A 120 -19.03 -18.08 -1.33
C THR A 120 -17.94 -17.12 -0.91
N THR A 121 -16.70 -17.59 -0.91
CA THR A 121 -15.52 -16.78 -0.58
C THR A 121 -14.53 -16.83 -1.73
N LEU A 122 -14.07 -15.65 -2.16
CA LEU A 122 -12.96 -15.48 -3.08
C LEU A 122 -11.77 -14.88 -2.31
N VAL A 123 -10.60 -15.46 -2.49
CA VAL A 123 -9.34 -14.94 -1.94
C VAL A 123 -8.39 -14.71 -3.10
N TYR A 124 -7.76 -13.54 -3.19
CA TYR A 124 -6.79 -13.23 -4.24
C TYR A 124 -5.75 -12.25 -3.74
N GLU A 125 -4.61 -12.22 -4.42
CA GLU A 125 -3.49 -11.34 -4.10
C GLU A 125 -3.33 -10.25 -5.14
N THR A 126 -2.90 -9.07 -4.66
CA THR A 126 -2.49 -7.94 -5.48
C THR A 126 -1.12 -7.44 -5.03
N THR A 127 -0.45 -6.65 -5.87
CA THR A 127 0.80 -5.95 -5.56
C THR A 127 0.60 -4.46 -5.79
N ALA A 128 1.02 -3.63 -4.83
CA ALA A 128 1.02 -2.18 -5.00
C ALA A 128 2.08 -1.77 -6.04
N ASN A 129 1.66 -1.06 -7.08
CA ASN A 129 2.51 -0.65 -8.18
C ASN A 129 2.91 0.84 -8.10
N GLU A 130 3.51 1.38 -9.18
CA GLU A 130 3.99 2.76 -9.26
C GLU A 130 2.88 3.83 -9.19
N PHE A 131 1.61 3.44 -9.28
CA PHE A 131 0.47 4.36 -9.13
C PHE A 131 -0.09 4.39 -7.70
N ALA A 132 0.38 3.48 -6.83
CA ALA A 132 -0.05 3.45 -5.43
C ALA A 132 0.42 4.72 -4.70
N PRO A 133 -0.47 5.45 -4.01
CA PRO A 133 -0.07 6.60 -3.19
C PRO A 133 0.71 6.11 -1.97
N LEU A 134 1.84 6.78 -1.63
CA LEU A 134 2.72 6.40 -0.52
C LEU A 134 2.92 7.54 0.49
N GLU A 135 2.27 8.67 0.27
CA GLU A 135 2.29 9.81 1.21
C GLU A 135 1.72 9.37 2.58
N SER A 136 2.11 10.06 3.64
CA SER A 136 1.51 9.84 4.96
C SER A 136 -0.02 10.01 4.89
N GLU A 137 -0.76 9.13 5.56
CA GLU A 137 -2.24 9.09 5.55
C GLU A 137 -2.88 8.76 4.18
N ALA A 138 -2.10 8.40 3.18
CA ALA A 138 -2.64 7.93 1.91
C ALA A 138 -3.28 6.54 2.05
N ALA A 139 -4.25 6.24 1.17
CA ALA A 139 -4.97 4.97 1.20
C ALA A 139 -5.38 4.52 -0.21
N ILE A 140 -5.58 3.22 -0.36
CA ILE A 140 -6.19 2.60 -1.54
C ILE A 140 -7.58 2.09 -1.15
N THR A 141 -8.61 2.66 -1.77
CA THR A 141 -9.99 2.17 -1.63
C THR A 141 -10.31 1.26 -2.80
N ASN A 142 -10.42 -0.03 -2.52
CA ASN A 142 -10.63 -1.07 -3.52
C ASN A 142 -12.07 -1.60 -3.48
N THR A 143 -12.79 -1.53 -4.61
CA THR A 143 -14.20 -1.86 -4.74
C THR A 143 -14.41 -3.09 -5.64
N ALA A 144 -15.08 -4.08 -5.10
CA ALA A 144 -15.62 -5.21 -5.86
C ALA A 144 -17.10 -4.99 -6.14
N THR A 145 -17.51 -5.24 -7.38
CA THR A 145 -18.90 -5.17 -7.83
C THR A 145 -19.35 -6.56 -8.30
N ILE A 146 -20.44 -7.07 -7.71
CA ILE A 146 -21.03 -8.34 -8.05
C ILE A 146 -22.26 -8.08 -8.93
N THR A 147 -22.29 -8.73 -10.09
CA THR A 147 -23.38 -8.64 -11.07
C THR A 147 -23.85 -10.04 -11.48
N GLY A 148 -25.08 -10.15 -11.96
CA GLY A 148 -25.66 -11.38 -12.49
C GLY A 148 -27.07 -11.15 -13.01
N GLN A 149 -27.57 -12.02 -13.88
CA GLN A 149 -28.93 -11.88 -14.44
C GLN A 149 -30.02 -12.02 -13.36
N GLU A 150 -29.70 -12.71 -12.26
CA GLU A 150 -30.60 -12.95 -11.14
C GLU A 150 -30.64 -11.78 -10.14
N LEU A 151 -29.74 -10.78 -10.32
CA LEU A 151 -29.66 -9.60 -9.47
C LEU A 151 -30.37 -8.41 -10.13
N ALA A 152 -31.33 -7.82 -9.42
CA ALA A 152 -32.01 -6.59 -9.88
C ALA A 152 -31.08 -5.38 -9.89
N THR A 153 -30.11 -5.33 -8.98
CA THR A 153 -29.09 -4.28 -8.85
C THR A 153 -27.74 -4.90 -8.52
N PRO A 154 -26.63 -4.33 -9.03
CA PRO A 154 -25.29 -4.73 -8.61
C PRO A 154 -25.10 -4.57 -7.10
N ILE A 155 -24.32 -5.47 -6.49
CA ILE A 155 -23.92 -5.40 -5.09
C ILE A 155 -22.44 -4.96 -5.05
N THR A 156 -22.11 -4.02 -4.18
CA THR A 156 -20.75 -3.54 -4.01
C THR A 156 -20.20 -3.90 -2.64
N ALA A 157 -18.91 -4.24 -2.60
CA ALA A 157 -18.15 -4.45 -1.38
C ALA A 157 -16.84 -3.67 -1.48
N VAL A 158 -16.52 -2.90 -0.45
CA VAL A 158 -15.40 -1.95 -0.45
C VAL A 158 -14.47 -2.26 0.70
N GLU A 159 -13.17 -2.15 0.45
CA GLU A 159 -12.13 -2.22 1.46
C GLU A 159 -11.11 -1.11 1.24
N THR A 160 -10.60 -0.56 2.33
CA THR A 160 -9.58 0.49 2.30
C THR A 160 -8.37 0.02 3.09
N VAL A 161 -7.20 0.06 2.45
CA VAL A 161 -5.90 -0.20 3.07
C VAL A 161 -5.08 1.08 3.06
N ASN A 162 -4.40 1.38 4.17
CA ASN A 162 -3.62 2.59 4.34
C ASN A 162 -2.16 2.37 3.97
N THR A 163 -1.44 3.44 3.58
CA THR A 163 0.01 3.35 3.45
C THR A 163 0.65 3.11 4.82
N GLU A 164 1.70 2.29 4.87
CA GLU A 164 2.48 2.11 6.09
C GLU A 164 3.29 3.37 6.36
N ASN A 165 3.17 3.93 7.58
CA ASN A 165 3.94 5.08 8.01
C ASN A 165 5.22 4.60 8.70
N SER A 166 6.34 4.64 7.97
CA SER A 166 7.65 4.19 8.45
C SER A 166 8.79 4.87 7.69
N ALA A 167 9.97 4.92 8.31
CA ALA A 167 11.21 5.30 7.65
C ALA A 167 11.85 4.06 6.99
N PHE A 168 12.32 4.21 5.74
CA PHE A 168 13.08 3.18 5.01
C PHE A 168 14.47 3.70 4.70
N LEU A 169 15.44 3.35 5.54
CA LEU A 169 16.81 3.85 5.43
C LEU A 169 17.69 2.97 4.55
N THR A 170 18.45 3.62 3.70
CA THR A 170 19.57 3.03 2.96
C THR A 170 20.81 3.87 3.17
N ILE A 171 22.00 3.26 3.02
CA ILE A 171 23.27 3.94 3.19
C ILE A 171 24.21 3.66 2.02
N SER A 172 24.94 4.69 1.60
CA SER A 172 26.06 4.56 0.67
C SER A 172 27.29 5.24 1.25
N LYS A 173 28.47 4.74 0.88
CA LYS A 173 29.79 5.24 1.35
C LYS A 173 30.66 5.59 0.16
N SER A 174 31.34 6.72 0.24
CA SER A 174 32.37 7.15 -0.72
C SER A 174 33.61 7.63 -0.01
N LEU A 175 34.71 7.75 -0.75
CA LEU A 175 36.05 8.13 -0.25
C LEU A 175 36.66 9.17 -1.19
N THR A 176 37.22 10.23 -0.63
CA THR A 176 37.93 11.27 -1.38
C THR A 176 39.16 11.79 -0.59
N PRO A 177 40.35 11.88 -1.20
CA PRO A 177 40.72 11.34 -2.50
C PRO A 177 40.84 9.82 -2.47
N SER A 178 40.72 9.16 -3.63
CA SER A 178 40.89 7.70 -3.75
C SER A 178 42.36 7.24 -3.68
N THR A 179 43.31 8.17 -3.82
CA THR A 179 44.73 7.93 -3.70
C THR A 179 45.32 8.98 -2.76
N VAL A 180 46.03 8.54 -1.75
CA VAL A 180 46.62 9.39 -0.73
C VAL A 180 48.05 8.91 -0.39
N THR A 181 48.92 9.83 -0.05
CA THR A 181 50.28 9.55 0.47
C THR A 181 50.23 9.30 1.98
N GLU A 182 51.28 8.72 2.54
CA GLU A 182 51.48 8.63 3.99
C GLU A 182 51.32 10.01 4.64
N ASN A 183 50.61 10.10 5.76
CA ASN A 183 50.18 11.32 6.43
C ASN A 183 49.22 12.21 5.59
N GLY A 184 48.68 11.70 4.49
CA GLY A 184 47.71 12.42 3.69
C GLY A 184 46.33 12.41 4.35
N GLN A 185 45.52 13.42 4.02
CA GLN A 185 44.15 13.54 4.52
C GLN A 185 43.18 12.83 3.59
N ILE A 186 42.22 12.13 4.18
CA ILE A 186 41.13 11.47 3.45
C ILE A 186 39.81 11.76 4.13
N THR A 187 38.73 11.79 3.32
CA THR A 187 37.35 11.99 3.79
C THR A 187 36.48 10.83 3.33
N TYR A 188 35.89 10.16 4.28
CA TYR A 188 34.77 9.26 4.03
C TYR A 188 33.44 10.04 4.12
N THR A 189 32.60 9.85 3.13
CA THR A 189 31.26 10.44 3.11
C THR A 189 30.23 9.31 3.11
N PHE A 190 29.35 9.33 4.09
CA PHE A 190 28.20 8.45 4.21
C PHE A 190 26.94 9.23 3.85
N ILE A 191 26.20 8.78 2.86
CA ILE A 191 24.90 9.32 2.48
C ILE A 191 23.85 8.37 2.98
N ILE A 192 23.00 8.85 3.89
CA ILE A 192 21.88 8.10 4.45
C ILE A 192 20.62 8.64 3.78
N GLN A 193 19.86 7.77 3.12
CA GLN A 193 18.65 8.13 2.41
C GLN A 193 17.45 7.47 3.08
N ASN A 194 16.36 8.21 3.17
CA ASN A 194 15.07 7.73 3.66
C ASN A 194 14.06 7.78 2.52
N SER A 195 13.58 6.63 2.06
CA SER A 195 12.53 6.52 1.06
C SER A 195 11.13 6.35 1.67
N GLY A 196 11.02 6.29 3.00
CA GLY A 196 9.76 6.21 3.73
C GLY A 196 9.09 7.55 3.92
N ASN A 197 7.82 7.52 4.28
CA ASN A 197 6.96 8.69 4.45
C ASN A 197 7.02 9.33 5.85
N THR A 198 7.82 8.78 6.75
CA THR A 198 8.11 9.36 8.07
C THR A 198 9.60 9.65 8.23
N GLU A 199 9.93 10.67 9.00
CA GLU A 199 11.30 10.97 9.39
C GLU A 199 11.86 9.84 10.26
N ALA A 200 13.13 9.50 10.09
CA ALA A 200 13.87 8.75 11.09
C ALA A 200 14.31 9.72 12.20
N GLU A 201 13.63 9.64 13.34
CA GLU A 201 13.81 10.55 14.46
C GLU A 201 14.86 10.05 15.45
N ALA A 202 15.23 10.93 16.41
CA ALA A 202 16.16 10.58 17.48
C ALA A 202 15.70 9.33 18.29
N ALA A 203 14.40 9.15 18.43
CA ALA A 203 13.81 8.01 19.16
C ALA A 203 14.04 6.65 18.47
N ASP A 204 14.30 6.65 17.14
CA ASP A 204 14.60 5.44 16.36
C ASP A 204 16.01 4.90 16.62
N ASN A 205 16.83 5.66 17.33
CA ASN A 205 18.20 5.27 17.74
C ASN A 205 19.06 4.76 16.58
N VAL A 206 19.01 5.45 15.44
CA VAL A 206 19.85 5.09 14.26
C VAL A 206 21.31 5.14 14.64
N VAL A 207 22.05 4.06 14.38
CA VAL A 207 23.48 3.93 14.66
C VAL A 207 24.22 3.54 13.39
N LEU A 208 25.29 4.29 13.06
CA LEU A 208 26.24 3.97 12.01
C LEU A 208 27.54 3.45 12.64
N THR A 209 28.02 2.29 12.17
CA THR A 209 29.29 1.71 12.61
C THR A 209 30.18 1.45 11.39
N ASP A 210 31.44 1.79 11.49
CA ASP A 210 32.46 1.51 10.46
C ASP A 210 33.80 1.20 11.11
N THR A 211 34.67 0.50 10.41
CA THR A 211 36.08 0.28 10.83
C THR A 211 36.99 0.79 9.72
N PHE A 212 37.71 1.90 9.99
CA PHE A 212 38.60 2.49 9.01
C PHE A 212 39.93 1.70 8.90
N ILE A 213 40.23 1.28 7.68
CA ILE A 213 41.50 0.62 7.32
C ILE A 213 42.02 1.30 6.07
N PRO A 214 43.18 2.02 6.16
CA PRO A 214 44.02 2.26 7.34
C PRO A 214 43.32 3.05 8.44
N ILE A 215 43.83 2.90 9.68
CA ILE A 215 43.31 3.61 10.85
C ILE A 215 43.56 5.11 10.67
N LEU A 216 42.51 5.91 10.86
CA LEU A 216 42.60 7.36 10.77
C LEU A 216 43.11 7.97 12.09
N LYS A 217 43.80 9.08 11.99
CA LYS A 217 44.23 9.92 13.12
C LYS A 217 43.62 11.31 13.02
N ASN A 218 43.45 11.96 14.16
CA ASN A 218 42.98 13.35 14.23
C ASN A 218 41.68 13.55 13.44
N ILE A 219 40.68 12.68 13.66
CA ILE A 219 39.43 12.74 12.89
C ILE A 219 38.63 13.98 13.23
N THR A 220 37.96 14.51 12.19
CA THR A 220 36.88 15.50 12.31
C THR A 220 35.62 14.90 11.70
N VAL A 221 34.53 14.97 12.44
CA VAL A 221 33.24 14.41 12.02
C VAL A 221 32.23 15.53 11.84
N THR A 222 31.50 15.52 10.73
CA THR A 222 30.36 16.44 10.54
C THR A 222 29.11 15.67 10.16
N PHE A 223 27.96 16.15 10.60
CA PHE A 223 26.65 15.66 10.20
C PHE A 223 25.81 16.81 9.65
N ASN A 224 25.38 16.69 8.40
CA ASN A 224 24.71 17.76 7.65
C ASN A 224 25.47 19.10 7.73
N GLY A 225 26.80 19.04 7.67
CA GLY A 225 27.71 20.21 7.75
C GLY A 225 27.97 20.74 9.17
N VAL A 226 27.33 20.21 10.20
CA VAL A 226 27.54 20.58 11.61
C VAL A 226 28.63 19.69 12.22
N THR A 227 29.65 20.26 12.85
CA THR A 227 30.72 19.50 13.50
C THR A 227 30.18 18.75 14.72
N TRP A 228 30.53 17.47 14.81
CA TRP A 228 30.20 16.57 15.88
C TRP A 228 31.33 16.43 16.90
N THR A 229 30.97 16.13 18.14
CA THR A 229 31.91 15.99 19.27
C THR A 229 31.98 14.51 19.68
N GLU A 230 33.21 14.02 19.84
CA GLU A 230 33.50 12.68 20.37
C GLU A 230 32.99 12.55 21.80
N GLY A 231 32.44 11.36 22.15
CA GLY A 231 31.81 11.08 23.43
C GLY A 231 30.38 11.63 23.58
N THR A 232 29.95 12.54 22.66
CA THR A 232 28.58 13.09 22.64
C THR A 232 27.77 12.57 21.45
N ASN A 233 28.36 12.64 20.25
CA ASN A 233 27.69 12.26 19.01
C ASN A 233 28.22 10.94 18.43
N TYR A 234 29.48 10.63 18.70
CA TYR A 234 30.16 9.43 18.23
C TYR A 234 31.26 9.00 19.19
N ASN A 235 31.75 7.77 19.03
CA ASN A 235 32.99 7.25 19.63
C ASN A 235 33.90 6.76 18.51
N TYR A 236 35.23 6.97 18.70
CA TYR A 236 36.24 6.49 17.79
C TYR A 236 37.41 5.90 18.55
N SER A 237 38.00 4.82 18.02
CA SER A 237 39.23 4.21 18.59
C SER A 237 40.39 4.29 17.60
N GLU A 238 41.35 5.13 17.86
CA GLU A 238 42.59 5.21 17.06
C GLU A 238 43.49 3.95 17.20
N VAL A 239 43.09 2.97 18.04
CA VAL A 239 43.79 1.70 18.16
C VAL A 239 43.22 0.66 17.21
N THR A 240 41.89 0.64 17.05
CA THR A 240 41.18 -0.38 16.26
C THR A 240 40.61 0.15 14.95
N GLY A 241 40.53 1.47 14.77
CA GLY A 241 39.86 2.12 13.65
C GLY A 241 38.32 2.08 13.75
N LEU A 242 37.77 1.57 14.86
CA LEU A 242 36.33 1.46 15.04
C LEU A 242 35.72 2.83 15.30
N PHE A 243 34.77 3.19 14.44
CA PHE A 243 33.90 4.36 14.54
C PHE A 243 32.47 3.91 14.77
N THR A 244 31.78 4.54 15.72
CA THR A 244 30.36 4.24 16.01
C THR A 244 29.66 5.54 16.43
N THR A 245 28.53 5.87 15.80
CA THR A 245 27.71 6.99 16.25
C THR A 245 26.90 6.60 17.49
N ILE A 246 26.57 7.58 18.31
CA ILE A 246 25.69 7.37 19.49
C ILE A 246 24.23 7.38 19.01
N GLY A 247 23.41 6.46 19.52
CA GLY A 247 22.00 6.40 19.19
C GLY A 247 21.28 7.71 19.47
N GLY A 248 20.32 8.06 18.62
CA GLY A 248 19.54 9.30 18.72
C GLY A 248 20.26 10.56 18.17
N GLN A 249 21.43 10.41 17.55
CA GLN A 249 22.19 11.54 16.97
C GLN A 249 21.95 11.67 15.45
N ILE A 250 21.58 10.59 14.78
CA ILE A 250 21.26 10.59 13.35
C ILE A 250 19.75 10.74 13.19
N THR A 251 19.33 11.78 12.46
CA THR A 251 17.98 11.95 11.96
C THR A 251 18.02 12.03 10.43
N VAL A 252 16.98 11.50 9.77
CA VAL A 252 16.90 11.54 8.30
C VAL A 252 15.50 11.95 7.91
N PRO A 253 15.31 13.09 7.20
CA PRO A 253 13.99 13.57 6.81
C PRO A 253 13.20 12.51 6.06
N ALA A 254 11.86 12.59 6.12
CA ALA A 254 10.98 11.78 5.30
C ALA A 254 11.22 12.05 3.81
N ALA A 255 10.89 11.07 2.96
CA ALA A 255 10.80 11.29 1.54
C ALA A 255 9.68 12.28 1.19
N THR A 256 9.84 12.97 0.06
CA THR A 256 8.76 13.72 -0.58
C THR A 256 8.31 12.98 -1.82
N TYR A 257 7.02 13.11 -2.15
CA TYR A 257 6.39 12.39 -3.26
C TYR A 257 5.87 13.39 -4.28
N THR A 258 6.13 13.12 -5.54
CA THR A 258 5.57 13.86 -6.67
C THR A 258 5.03 12.85 -7.69
N ARG A 259 4.24 13.32 -8.65
CA ARG A 259 3.77 12.46 -9.73
C ARG A 259 4.29 12.93 -11.07
N ASP A 260 4.70 12.00 -11.88
CA ASP A 260 4.97 12.26 -13.29
C ASP A 260 3.70 12.80 -13.97
N THR A 261 3.81 13.93 -14.62
CA THR A 261 2.64 14.63 -15.19
C THR A 261 2.05 13.94 -16.42
N ALA A 262 2.84 13.12 -17.12
CA ALA A 262 2.41 12.42 -18.32
C ALA A 262 1.82 11.03 -17.99
N THR A 263 2.43 10.30 -17.07
CA THR A 263 2.06 8.90 -16.74
C THR A 263 1.25 8.78 -15.46
N GLY A 264 1.36 9.75 -14.53
CA GLY A 264 0.79 9.67 -13.18
C GLY A 264 1.57 8.79 -12.22
N ALA A 265 2.69 8.19 -12.66
CA ALA A 265 3.54 7.35 -11.82
C ALA A 265 4.11 8.17 -10.64
N LEU A 266 4.18 7.55 -9.47
CA LEU A 266 4.71 8.15 -8.26
C LEU A 266 6.24 8.23 -8.35
N ILE A 267 6.79 9.41 -8.07
CA ILE A 267 8.23 9.66 -7.99
C ILE A 267 8.57 9.88 -6.52
N ILE A 268 9.42 9.03 -5.98
CA ILE A 268 9.92 9.12 -4.61
C ILE A 268 11.21 9.94 -4.62
N ASN A 269 11.22 11.06 -3.89
CA ASN A 269 12.40 11.89 -3.66
C ASN A 269 12.88 11.64 -2.23
N PRO A 270 13.90 10.80 -2.01
CA PRO A 270 14.32 10.43 -0.67
C PRO A 270 14.77 11.64 0.17
N GLY A 271 14.44 11.62 1.45
CA GLY A 271 15.09 12.47 2.44
C GLY A 271 16.55 12.06 2.57
N VAL A 272 17.46 13.02 2.77
CA VAL A 272 18.92 12.75 2.78
C VAL A 272 19.57 13.39 3.99
N SER A 273 20.41 12.62 4.67
CA SER A 273 21.37 13.13 5.64
C SER A 273 22.78 12.64 5.28
N THR A 274 23.78 13.49 5.54
CA THR A 274 25.16 13.21 5.19
C THR A 274 26.05 13.27 6.43
N LEU A 275 26.82 12.21 6.66
CA LEU A 275 27.86 12.18 7.66
C LEU A 275 29.22 12.10 6.97
N THR A 276 30.16 12.96 7.37
CA THR A 276 31.53 12.92 6.88
C THR A 276 32.52 12.65 8.02
N VAL A 277 33.51 11.83 7.73
CA VAL A 277 34.65 11.59 8.63
C VAL A 277 35.91 11.88 7.87
N THR A 278 36.65 12.94 8.28
CA THR A 278 37.91 13.34 7.70
C THR A 278 39.03 13.05 8.69
N GLY A 279 40.12 12.44 8.24
CA GLY A 279 41.28 12.15 9.08
C GLY A 279 42.53 11.99 8.26
N THR A 280 43.67 11.79 8.94
CA THR A 280 44.98 11.52 8.34
C THR A 280 45.32 10.04 8.47
N ILE A 281 46.01 9.48 7.50
CA ILE A 281 46.52 8.11 7.51
C ILE A 281 47.92 8.07 8.14
#